data_b75cc26816544bab5c8424a4c4352c14
#
_entry.id   b75cc26816544bab5c8424a4c4352c14
#
_cell.length_a   1.000
_cell.length_b   1.000
_cell.length_c   1.000
_cell.angle_alpha   90.00
_cell.angle_beta   90.00
_cell.angle_gamma   90.00
#
_symmetry.space_group_name_H-M   'P 1'
#
loop_
_entity.id
_entity.type
_entity.pdbx_description
1 polymer ?
#
loop_
_entity_poly.entity_id
_entity_poly.type
_entity_poly.pdbx_seq_one_letter_code
_entity_poly.pdbx_strand_id
1 'polypeptide(L)'
;IEPVQIVQDLFVERIGGEGIGKYRSKELSVQSLADAQNPFAGIIKNLDGSESWVGCPLVIHRRCKDPMFSVANELSYGGFMINKTIDSDDPIDPCKESCWITYDASNIEYSTGKDRYIQVQGQIAFELIQKLRARNAEFKDIFIITPFTSVAHGFKTYMQSISDDIVNWTDKDNKSGWLKDNIGTVHTFQGKEAKVVIYMLGCQSDGSANGAIKWVNANNVNVAFTRAKEYIYVIGDATKWAELNKNLAFAQRYLPIYTLEDI
;
A
#
# COMPACT_ATOMS: atom_id res chain seq x y z
N ILE A 1 12.89 -1.07 8.37
CA ILE A 1 12.24 -0.99 7.04
C ILE A 1 13.20 -1.63 6.08
N GLU A 2 12.92 -2.84 5.63
CA GLU A 2 13.64 -3.33 4.47
C GLU A 2 13.23 -2.48 3.28
N PRO A 3 14.14 -1.70 2.70
CA PRO A 3 13.82 -0.95 1.51
C PRO A 3 13.53 -1.93 0.37
N VAL A 4 12.54 -1.61 -0.42
CA VAL A 4 12.26 -2.33 -1.67
C VAL A 4 13.42 -2.13 -2.69
N GLN A 5 14.40 -1.29 -2.36
CA GLN A 5 15.55 -1.03 -3.22
C GLN A 5 16.60 -2.13 -3.06
N ILE A 6 16.64 -2.96 -4.06
CA ILE A 6 17.69 -3.97 -4.29
C ILE A 6 18.92 -3.24 -4.85
N VAL A 7 20.09 -3.50 -4.28
CA VAL A 7 21.36 -3.04 -4.89
C VAL A 7 21.47 -3.72 -6.24
N GLN A 8 21.40 -2.93 -7.33
CA GLN A 8 21.47 -3.49 -8.68
C GLN A 8 22.84 -4.11 -8.94
N ASP A 9 22.85 -5.29 -9.56
CA ASP A 9 24.10 -6.03 -9.91
C ASP A 9 25.13 -5.13 -10.62
N LEU A 10 24.68 -4.19 -11.47
CA LEU A 10 25.50 -3.20 -12.15
C LEU A 10 26.30 -2.27 -11.21
N PHE A 11 25.79 -1.96 -10.03
CA PHE A 11 26.50 -1.12 -9.06
C PHE A 11 27.61 -1.93 -8.39
N VAL A 12 27.34 -3.19 -8.09
CA VAL A 12 28.30 -4.13 -7.48
C VAL A 12 29.43 -4.46 -8.45
N GLU A 13 29.15 -4.61 -9.74
CA GLU A 13 30.17 -4.84 -10.78
C GLU A 13 31.15 -3.66 -10.97
N ARG A 14 30.63 -2.43 -10.76
CA ARG A 14 31.47 -1.21 -10.92
C ARG A 14 32.40 -0.93 -9.74
N ILE A 15 32.08 -1.42 -8.54
CA ILE A 15 32.90 -1.15 -7.35
C ILE A 15 34.14 -2.06 -7.29
N GLY A 16 34.17 -3.18 -8.00
CA GLY A 16 35.28 -4.11 -8.20
C GLY A 16 36.13 -4.43 -6.98
N GLY A 17 36.16 -5.70 -6.55
CA GLY A 17 37.05 -6.13 -5.48
C GLY A 17 36.78 -7.56 -5.03
N GLU A 18 37.78 -8.26 -4.54
CA GLU A 18 37.65 -9.57 -3.91
C GLU A 18 36.76 -9.42 -2.64
N GLY A 19 35.76 -10.26 -2.51
CA GLY A 19 34.83 -10.26 -1.37
C GLY A 19 33.45 -9.70 -1.65
N ILE A 20 33.21 -9.09 -2.80
CA ILE A 20 31.90 -8.55 -3.20
C ILE A 20 30.84 -9.65 -3.38
N GLY A 21 31.25 -10.91 -3.59
CA GLY A 21 30.31 -12.03 -3.78
C GLY A 21 29.25 -12.17 -2.69
N LYS A 22 29.58 -11.91 -1.43
CA LYS A 22 28.62 -11.93 -0.30
C LYS A 22 27.61 -10.77 -0.31
N TYR A 23 27.88 -9.70 -1.08
CA TYR A 23 27.03 -8.53 -1.20
C TYR A 23 26.18 -8.55 -2.48
N ARG A 24 26.27 -9.60 -3.29
CA ARG A 24 25.56 -9.75 -4.57
C ARG A 24 24.15 -10.32 -4.46
N SER A 25 23.64 -10.56 -3.26
CA SER A 25 22.29 -11.08 -3.11
C SER A 25 21.25 -10.00 -3.47
N LYS A 26 20.31 -10.34 -4.34
CA LYS A 26 19.14 -9.50 -4.65
C LYS A 26 18.21 -9.30 -3.45
N GLU A 27 18.43 -10.06 -2.39
CA GLU A 27 17.64 -10.03 -1.16
C GLU A 27 18.26 -9.11 -0.10
N LEU A 28 19.48 -8.62 -0.31
CA LEU A 28 20.17 -7.75 0.62
C LEU A 28 19.85 -6.27 0.36
N SER A 29 19.36 -5.60 1.37
CA SER A 29 19.20 -4.14 1.40
C SER A 29 20.47 -3.47 1.94
N VAL A 30 20.62 -2.16 1.67
CA VAL A 30 21.68 -1.35 2.29
C VAL A 30 21.55 -1.39 3.83
N GLN A 31 20.31 -1.42 4.34
CA GLN A 31 20.05 -1.55 5.79
C GLN A 31 20.57 -2.88 6.32
N SER A 32 20.25 -4.00 5.66
CA SER A 32 20.74 -5.32 6.07
C SER A 32 22.27 -5.40 6.10
N LEU A 33 22.94 -4.73 5.14
CA LEU A 33 24.40 -4.66 5.11
C LEU A 33 24.97 -3.82 6.25
N ALA A 34 24.32 -2.71 6.59
CA ALA A 34 24.71 -1.85 7.71
C ALA A 34 24.48 -2.59 9.05
N ASP A 35 23.34 -3.26 9.19
CA ASP A 35 23.01 -4.04 10.38
C ASP A 35 24.00 -5.19 10.61
N ALA A 36 24.43 -5.86 9.55
CA ALA A 36 25.41 -6.94 9.62
C ALA A 36 26.81 -6.49 10.11
N GLN A 37 27.11 -5.19 10.02
CA GLN A 37 28.36 -4.62 10.54
C GLN A 37 28.25 -4.13 11.99
N ASN A 38 27.04 -4.07 12.54
CA ASN A 38 26.84 -3.60 13.90
C ASN A 38 26.97 -4.76 14.92
N PRO A 39 27.96 -4.69 15.84
CA PRO A 39 28.13 -5.73 16.87
C PRO A 39 27.02 -5.71 17.95
N PHE A 40 26.29 -4.59 18.05
CA PHE A 40 25.19 -4.40 19.01
C PHE A 40 23.86 -4.48 18.28
N ALA A 41 23.35 -5.70 18.13
CA ALA A 41 22.12 -5.94 17.39
C ALA A 41 21.24 -6.98 18.08
N GLY A 42 20.01 -7.10 17.65
CA GLY A 42 19.03 -8.05 18.12
C GLY A 42 18.39 -8.84 17.00
N ILE A 43 17.77 -9.95 17.36
CA ILE A 43 16.96 -10.75 16.44
C ILE A 43 15.50 -10.34 16.57
N ILE A 44 14.87 -9.98 15.46
CA ILE A 44 13.43 -9.76 15.36
C ILE A 44 12.80 -10.96 14.68
N LYS A 45 11.76 -11.53 15.29
CA LYS A 45 10.98 -12.61 14.70
C LYS A 45 9.85 -12.03 13.86
N ASN A 46 9.81 -12.38 12.57
CA ASN A 46 8.76 -12.01 11.66
C ASN A 46 7.53 -12.92 11.82
N LEU A 47 6.36 -12.47 11.33
CA LEU A 47 5.11 -13.25 11.36
C LEU A 47 5.18 -14.58 10.59
N ASP A 48 6.07 -14.69 9.61
CA ASP A 48 6.28 -15.92 8.84
C ASP A 48 7.22 -16.92 9.53
N GLY A 49 7.70 -16.58 10.75
CA GLY A 49 8.62 -17.39 11.52
C GLY A 49 10.09 -17.18 11.15
N SER A 50 10.38 -16.36 10.14
CA SER A 50 11.77 -16.00 9.84
C SER A 50 12.34 -15.05 10.89
N GLU A 51 13.65 -15.04 11.02
CA GLU A 51 14.39 -14.15 11.93
C GLU A 51 15.22 -13.15 11.13
N SER A 52 15.17 -11.89 11.55
CA SER A 52 15.97 -10.82 10.98
C SER A 52 16.91 -10.23 12.02
N TRP A 53 18.20 -10.16 11.67
CA TRP A 53 19.19 -9.44 12.47
C TRP A 53 19.05 -7.95 12.22
N VAL A 54 18.85 -7.17 13.28
CA VAL A 54 18.65 -5.72 13.21
C VAL A 54 19.66 -5.03 14.12
N GLY A 55 20.45 -4.11 13.57
CA GLY A 55 21.51 -3.40 14.25
C GLY A 55 20.98 -2.42 15.29
N CYS A 56 20.64 -1.21 14.87
CA CYS A 56 20.10 -0.19 15.76
C CYS A 56 18.74 0.30 15.22
N PRO A 57 17.63 -0.39 15.55
CA PRO A 57 16.33 -0.06 15.01
C PRO A 57 15.81 1.28 15.56
N LEU A 58 15.21 2.07 14.67
CA LEU A 58 14.41 3.23 15.09
C LEU A 58 13.07 2.71 15.61
N VAL A 59 12.89 2.71 16.92
CA VAL A 59 11.70 2.14 17.58
C VAL A 59 10.50 3.10 17.64
N ILE A 60 10.73 4.39 17.41
CA ILE A 60 9.66 5.39 17.50
C ILE A 60 9.04 5.61 16.12
N HIS A 61 7.75 5.28 16.02
CA HIS A 61 6.94 5.56 14.83
C HIS A 61 6.19 6.89 15.00
N ARG A 62 6.22 7.74 13.95
CA ARG A 62 5.55 9.06 13.94
C ARG A 62 4.84 9.37 12.63
N ARG A 63 4.54 8.35 11.81
CA ARG A 63 4.04 8.58 10.45
C ARG A 63 2.54 8.42 10.33
N CYS A 64 1.99 7.33 10.82
CA CYS A 64 0.58 7.00 10.65
C CYS A 64 -0.09 6.64 11.96
N LYS A 65 -1.40 6.88 12.02
CA LYS A 65 -2.27 6.49 13.13
C LYS A 65 -2.62 5.01 13.05
N ASP A 66 -3.30 4.50 14.06
CA ASP A 66 -3.97 3.21 13.96
C ASP A 66 -5.17 3.30 12.99
N PRO A 67 -5.50 2.20 12.32
CA PRO A 67 -4.92 0.85 12.41
C PRO A 67 -3.64 0.65 11.58
N MET A 68 -3.24 1.61 10.75
CA MET A 68 -2.09 1.48 9.85
C MET A 68 -0.80 1.17 10.61
N PHE A 69 -0.60 1.84 11.77
CA PHE A 69 0.56 1.58 12.61
C PHE A 69 0.58 0.14 13.12
N SER A 70 -0.53 -0.33 13.72
CA SER A 70 -0.60 -1.68 14.30
C SER A 70 -0.37 -2.76 13.24
N VAL A 71 -0.99 -2.63 12.06
CA VAL A 71 -0.77 -3.55 10.94
C VAL A 71 0.71 -3.57 10.52
N ALA A 72 1.31 -2.40 10.32
CA ALA A 72 2.71 -2.30 9.92
C ALA A 72 3.66 -2.85 11.00
N ASN A 73 3.41 -2.51 12.26
CA ASN A 73 4.24 -2.89 13.39
C ASN A 73 4.28 -4.40 13.58
N GLU A 74 3.14 -5.06 13.57
CA GLU A 74 3.10 -6.51 13.74
C GLU A 74 3.55 -7.27 12.49
N LEU A 75 3.15 -6.80 11.30
CA LEU A 75 3.47 -7.47 10.04
C LEU A 75 4.97 -7.44 9.70
N SER A 76 5.65 -6.33 10.00
CA SER A 76 7.02 -6.07 9.52
C SER A 76 8.04 -5.80 10.62
N TYR A 77 7.59 -5.54 11.85
CA TYR A 77 8.48 -5.15 12.95
C TYR A 77 8.28 -5.99 14.21
N GLY A 78 7.51 -7.09 14.16
CA GLY A 78 7.30 -8.00 15.26
C GLY A 78 6.71 -7.36 16.53
N GLY A 79 5.93 -6.29 16.38
CA GLY A 79 5.33 -5.54 17.48
C GLY A 79 6.32 -4.61 18.23
N PHE A 80 7.51 -4.43 17.70
CA PHE A 80 8.63 -3.80 18.41
C PHE A 80 8.57 -2.26 18.46
N MET A 81 7.85 -1.63 17.53
CA MET A 81 7.79 -0.16 17.44
C MET A 81 6.78 0.44 18.42
N ILE A 82 7.04 1.67 18.84
CA ILE A 82 6.18 2.46 19.72
C ILE A 82 5.55 3.59 18.92
N ASN A 83 4.22 3.67 18.91
CA ASN A 83 3.50 4.75 18.26
C ASN A 83 3.64 6.06 19.06
N LYS A 84 4.18 7.09 18.40
CA LYS A 84 4.25 8.46 18.87
C LYS A 84 3.79 9.43 17.77
N THR A 85 2.84 8.99 16.96
CA THR A 85 2.20 9.84 15.94
C THR A 85 1.41 10.94 16.64
N ILE A 86 1.56 12.16 16.18
CA ILE A 86 0.85 13.35 16.67
C ILE A 86 -0.37 13.57 15.77
N ASP A 87 -1.46 14.05 16.35
CA ASP A 87 -2.63 14.41 15.57
C ASP A 87 -2.32 15.55 14.59
N SER A 88 -2.99 15.51 13.45
CA SER A 88 -2.88 16.56 12.44
C SER A 88 -3.54 17.85 12.93
N ASP A 89 -2.92 18.99 12.65
CA ASP A 89 -3.52 20.31 12.91
C ASP A 89 -4.71 20.58 11.97
N ASP A 90 -4.78 19.87 10.84
CA ASP A 90 -5.83 19.97 9.84
C ASP A 90 -6.27 18.54 9.44
N PRO A 91 -7.05 17.84 10.30
CA PRO A 91 -7.48 16.48 10.05
C PRO A 91 -8.55 16.42 8.96
N ILE A 92 -8.56 15.30 8.22
CA ILE A 92 -9.66 14.99 7.31
C ILE A 92 -10.89 14.58 8.12
N ASP A 93 -12.07 15.06 7.68
CA ASP A 93 -13.35 14.47 8.10
C ASP A 93 -13.60 13.19 7.28
N PRO A 94 -13.49 11.99 7.87
CA PRO A 94 -13.58 10.75 7.13
C PRO A 94 -15.01 10.40 6.76
N CYS A 95 -15.19 9.60 5.70
CA CYS A 95 -16.49 8.99 5.41
C CYS A 95 -16.85 7.94 6.47
N LYS A 96 -15.85 7.18 6.89
CA LYS A 96 -15.84 6.13 7.91
C LYS A 96 -14.43 6.05 8.50
N GLU A 97 -14.26 5.32 9.60
CA GLU A 97 -12.95 4.86 10.02
C GLU A 97 -12.22 4.11 8.93
N SER A 98 -10.92 3.91 9.09
CA SER A 98 -10.14 3.03 8.20
C SER A 98 -10.79 1.65 8.11
N CYS A 99 -11.10 1.20 6.89
CA CYS A 99 -11.90 -0.01 6.69
C CYS A 99 -11.54 -0.74 5.39
N TRP A 100 -12.08 -1.95 5.28
CA TRP A 100 -12.08 -2.71 4.04
C TRP A 100 -13.44 -2.59 3.36
N ILE A 101 -13.47 -2.14 2.13
CA ILE A 101 -14.68 -2.02 1.32
C ILE A 101 -14.72 -3.24 0.38
N THR A 102 -15.69 -4.10 0.65
CA THR A 102 -15.94 -5.29 -0.18
C THR A 102 -17.13 -5.08 -1.10
N TYR A 103 -17.30 -6.00 -2.06
CA TYR A 103 -18.40 -6.01 -3.02
C TYR A 103 -18.76 -7.44 -3.38
N ASP A 104 -19.97 -7.66 -3.90
CA ASP A 104 -20.38 -8.96 -4.43
C ASP A 104 -19.64 -9.23 -5.76
N ALA A 105 -18.76 -10.22 -5.72
CA ALA A 105 -17.96 -10.64 -6.87
C ALA A 105 -18.64 -11.70 -7.75
N SER A 106 -19.83 -12.19 -7.39
CA SER A 106 -20.49 -13.33 -8.05
C SER A 106 -20.87 -13.07 -9.51
N ASN A 107 -21.16 -11.81 -9.86
CA ASN A 107 -21.59 -11.39 -11.18
C ASN A 107 -20.58 -10.52 -11.93
N ILE A 108 -19.33 -10.50 -11.50
CA ILE A 108 -18.31 -9.66 -12.13
C ILE A 108 -17.70 -10.39 -13.33
N GLU A 109 -17.82 -9.78 -14.50
CA GLU A 109 -17.05 -10.18 -15.66
C GLU A 109 -15.60 -9.71 -15.48
N TYR A 110 -14.69 -10.65 -15.49
CA TYR A 110 -13.27 -10.38 -15.39
C TYR A 110 -12.64 -10.34 -16.78
N SER A 111 -11.80 -9.33 -17.03
CA SER A 111 -11.00 -9.31 -18.25
C SER A 111 -10.06 -10.51 -18.30
N THR A 112 -9.85 -11.05 -19.50
CA THR A 112 -8.92 -12.16 -19.72
C THR A 112 -7.47 -11.64 -19.82
N GLY A 113 -6.52 -12.45 -19.38
CA GLY A 113 -5.10 -12.15 -19.53
C GLY A 113 -4.46 -11.45 -18.32
N LYS A 114 -3.53 -10.52 -18.57
CA LYS A 114 -2.70 -9.87 -17.54
C LYS A 114 -3.35 -8.63 -16.92
N ASP A 115 -4.51 -8.21 -17.40
CA ASP A 115 -5.23 -7.08 -16.81
C ASP A 115 -5.85 -7.49 -15.48
N ARG A 116 -5.55 -6.74 -14.44
CA ARG A 116 -6.01 -6.96 -13.06
C ARG A 116 -6.94 -5.86 -12.58
N TYR A 117 -7.27 -4.90 -13.44
CA TYR A 117 -8.21 -3.85 -13.10
C TYR A 117 -9.63 -4.43 -13.05
N ILE A 118 -10.38 -4.07 -12.05
CA ILE A 118 -11.77 -4.44 -11.84
C ILE A 118 -12.60 -3.17 -11.81
N GLN A 119 -13.50 -3.02 -12.76
CA GLN A 119 -14.26 -1.77 -12.94
C GLN A 119 -15.05 -1.38 -11.69
N VAL A 120 -15.67 -2.34 -11.00
CA VAL A 120 -16.44 -2.05 -9.77
C VAL A 120 -15.54 -1.46 -8.67
N GLN A 121 -14.29 -1.89 -8.56
CA GLN A 121 -13.36 -1.27 -7.61
C GLN A 121 -13.04 0.18 -7.99
N GLY A 122 -12.95 0.47 -9.28
CA GLY A 122 -12.78 1.83 -9.78
C GLY A 122 -13.99 2.72 -9.46
N GLN A 123 -15.20 2.20 -9.61
CA GLN A 123 -16.44 2.90 -9.24
C GLN A 123 -16.49 3.19 -7.75
N ILE A 124 -16.20 2.19 -6.90
CA ILE A 124 -16.12 2.36 -5.44
C ILE A 124 -15.09 3.43 -5.06
N ALA A 125 -13.90 3.36 -5.65
CA ALA A 125 -12.84 4.34 -5.38
C ALA A 125 -13.26 5.76 -5.79
N PHE A 126 -13.93 5.90 -6.92
CA PHE A 126 -14.44 7.18 -7.40
C PHE A 126 -15.50 7.76 -6.45
N GLU A 127 -16.50 6.96 -6.06
CA GLU A 127 -17.52 7.42 -5.12
C GLU A 127 -16.94 7.80 -3.76
N LEU A 128 -15.95 7.04 -3.29
CA LEU A 128 -15.23 7.39 -2.05
C LEU A 128 -14.47 8.72 -2.18
N ILE A 129 -13.82 8.97 -3.33
CA ILE A 129 -13.19 10.27 -3.61
C ILE A 129 -14.22 11.39 -3.57
N GLN A 130 -15.39 11.21 -4.19
CA GLN A 130 -16.47 12.21 -4.17
C GLN A 130 -16.95 12.50 -2.75
N LYS A 131 -17.17 11.46 -1.94
CA LYS A 131 -17.57 11.59 -0.52
C LYS A 131 -16.51 12.30 0.31
N LEU A 132 -15.23 12.00 0.12
CA LEU A 132 -14.11 12.68 0.80
C LEU A 132 -14.01 14.14 0.37
N ARG A 133 -14.17 14.43 -0.92
CA ARG A 133 -14.17 15.81 -1.44
C ARG A 133 -15.34 16.63 -0.89
N ALA A 134 -16.51 16.04 -0.75
CA ALA A 134 -17.66 16.70 -0.11
C ALA A 134 -17.41 17.03 1.38
N ARG A 135 -16.43 16.40 2.01
CA ARG A 135 -15.95 16.64 3.38
C ARG A 135 -14.64 17.42 3.45
N ASN A 136 -14.41 18.27 2.46
CA ASN A 136 -13.26 19.18 2.36
C ASN A 136 -11.87 18.50 2.21
N ALA A 137 -11.79 17.20 1.92
CA ALA A 137 -10.52 16.62 1.51
C ALA A 137 -10.09 17.20 0.16
N GLU A 138 -8.83 17.58 0.02
CA GLU A 138 -8.29 18.02 -1.26
C GLU A 138 -7.75 16.83 -2.05
N PHE A 139 -7.69 16.94 -3.39
CA PHE A 139 -7.14 15.87 -4.22
C PHE A 139 -5.70 15.50 -3.83
N LYS A 140 -4.88 16.47 -3.45
CA LYS A 140 -3.50 16.24 -2.99
C LYS A 140 -3.41 15.38 -1.73
N ASP A 141 -4.47 15.35 -0.92
CA ASP A 141 -4.54 14.59 0.34
C ASP A 141 -4.85 13.10 0.11
N ILE A 142 -5.20 12.70 -1.12
CA ILE A 142 -5.67 11.36 -1.46
C ILE A 142 -4.68 10.67 -2.40
N PHE A 143 -4.14 9.53 -1.98
CA PHE A 143 -3.38 8.61 -2.84
C PHE A 143 -4.21 7.38 -3.19
N ILE A 144 -4.10 6.96 -4.45
CA ILE A 144 -4.61 5.68 -4.93
C ILE A 144 -3.41 4.76 -5.13
N ILE A 145 -3.28 3.80 -4.24
CA ILE A 145 -2.17 2.84 -4.28
C ILE A 145 -2.70 1.47 -4.71
N THR A 146 -1.93 0.75 -5.48
CA THR A 146 -2.29 -0.59 -5.94
C THR A 146 -1.05 -1.48 -6.02
N PRO A 147 -1.17 -2.78 -5.85
CA PRO A 147 -0.05 -3.70 -6.05
C PRO A 147 0.34 -3.87 -7.52
N PHE A 148 -0.54 -3.55 -8.48
CA PHE A 148 -0.34 -3.88 -9.89
C PHE A 148 -0.40 -2.65 -10.82
N THR A 149 0.53 -2.57 -11.75
CA THR A 149 0.60 -1.48 -12.74
C THR A 149 -0.67 -1.41 -13.61
N SER A 150 -1.25 -2.56 -13.98
CA SER A 150 -2.47 -2.59 -14.78
C SER A 150 -3.67 -1.99 -14.04
N VAL A 151 -3.78 -2.18 -12.71
CA VAL A 151 -4.83 -1.57 -11.89
C VAL A 151 -4.67 -0.05 -11.84
N ALA A 152 -3.43 0.43 -11.62
CA ALA A 152 -3.16 1.87 -11.65
C ALA A 152 -3.50 2.48 -13.01
N HIS A 153 -3.13 1.80 -14.10
CA HIS A 153 -3.44 2.26 -15.45
C HIS A 153 -4.95 2.27 -15.72
N GLY A 154 -5.64 1.17 -15.40
CA GLY A 154 -7.09 1.04 -15.59
C GLY A 154 -7.85 2.13 -14.82
N PHE A 155 -7.48 2.40 -13.57
CA PHE A 155 -8.11 3.46 -12.80
C PHE A 155 -7.81 4.86 -13.35
N LYS A 156 -6.60 5.13 -13.83
CA LYS A 156 -6.28 6.39 -14.53
C LYS A 156 -7.15 6.59 -15.75
N THR A 157 -7.30 5.56 -16.58
CA THR A 157 -8.15 5.57 -17.77
C THR A 157 -9.62 5.80 -17.41
N TYR A 158 -10.10 5.13 -16.36
CA TYR A 158 -11.45 5.32 -15.84
C TYR A 158 -11.68 6.77 -15.40
N MET A 159 -10.79 7.35 -14.60
CA MET A 159 -10.88 8.76 -14.16
C MET A 159 -10.79 9.75 -15.30
N GLN A 160 -10.05 9.45 -16.37
CA GLN A 160 -9.99 10.28 -17.59
C GLN A 160 -11.28 10.25 -18.39
N SER A 161 -12.02 9.13 -18.35
CA SER A 161 -13.29 8.99 -19.07
C SER A 161 -14.46 9.70 -18.40
N ILE A 162 -14.34 10.06 -17.11
CA ILE A 162 -15.37 10.76 -16.36
C ILE A 162 -15.27 12.28 -16.65
N SER A 163 -16.42 12.90 -16.88
CA SER A 163 -16.51 14.36 -17.07
C SER A 163 -15.96 15.11 -15.85
N ASP A 164 -15.26 16.20 -16.09
CA ASP A 164 -14.67 17.02 -15.04
C ASP A 164 -15.71 17.61 -14.09
N ASP A 165 -16.90 17.92 -14.59
CA ASP A 165 -18.02 18.41 -13.79
C ASP A 165 -18.50 17.38 -12.77
N ILE A 166 -18.51 16.10 -13.15
CA ILE A 166 -18.91 14.99 -12.24
C ILE A 166 -17.87 14.79 -11.15
N VAL A 167 -16.60 14.96 -11.47
CA VAL A 167 -15.49 14.81 -10.49
C VAL A 167 -15.34 16.03 -9.59
N ASN A 168 -16.01 17.16 -9.94
CA ASN A 168 -15.84 18.44 -9.27
C ASN A 168 -14.38 18.93 -9.26
N TRP A 169 -13.69 18.77 -10.39
CA TRP A 169 -12.40 19.42 -10.61
C TRP A 169 -12.58 20.94 -10.64
N THR A 170 -11.75 21.64 -9.90
CA THR A 170 -11.72 23.11 -9.92
C THR A 170 -10.47 23.59 -10.65
N ASP A 171 -10.44 24.87 -11.04
CA ASP A 171 -9.24 25.49 -11.66
C ASP A 171 -7.99 25.39 -10.79
N LYS A 172 -8.15 25.18 -9.49
CA LYS A 172 -7.06 24.99 -8.53
C LYS A 172 -6.50 23.57 -8.54
N ASP A 173 -7.28 22.61 -9.02
CA ASP A 173 -6.90 21.19 -9.07
C ASP A 173 -6.11 20.92 -10.35
N ASN A 174 -4.90 20.41 -10.20
CA ASN A 174 -4.11 19.93 -11.33
C ASN A 174 -4.48 18.47 -11.64
N LYS A 175 -5.56 18.25 -12.42
CA LYS A 175 -6.03 16.91 -12.80
C LYS A 175 -4.91 16.05 -13.38
N SER A 176 -4.19 16.56 -14.36
CA SER A 176 -3.11 15.79 -15.03
C SER A 176 -2.00 15.44 -14.06
N GLY A 177 -1.59 16.38 -13.21
CA GLY A 177 -0.62 16.17 -12.15
C GLY A 177 -1.11 15.14 -11.13
N TRP A 178 -2.34 15.25 -10.65
CA TRP A 178 -2.91 14.32 -9.70
C TRP A 178 -2.98 12.88 -10.26
N LEU A 179 -3.50 12.72 -11.47
CA LEU A 179 -3.54 11.40 -12.13
C LEU A 179 -2.14 10.78 -12.27
N LYS A 180 -1.13 11.61 -12.51
CA LYS A 180 0.26 11.14 -12.64
C LYS A 180 0.88 10.80 -11.30
N ASP A 181 0.73 11.66 -10.31
CA ASP A 181 1.52 11.68 -9.08
C ASP A 181 0.84 11.00 -7.90
N ASN A 182 -0.50 10.93 -7.89
CA ASN A 182 -1.32 10.41 -6.79
C ASN A 182 -1.95 9.04 -7.09
N ILE A 183 -1.79 8.49 -8.30
CA ILE A 183 -2.27 7.15 -8.67
C ILE A 183 -1.07 6.32 -9.12
N GLY A 184 -0.79 5.21 -8.46
CA GLY A 184 0.35 4.37 -8.84
C GLY A 184 0.48 3.10 -8.02
N THR A 185 1.60 2.41 -8.23
CA THR A 185 1.92 1.22 -7.45
C THR A 185 2.63 1.58 -6.15
N VAL A 186 2.71 0.60 -5.24
CA VAL A 186 3.44 0.72 -3.97
C VAL A 186 4.84 1.31 -4.15
N HIS A 187 5.56 0.94 -5.23
CA HIS A 187 6.90 1.47 -5.53
C HIS A 187 6.91 2.97 -5.86
N THR A 188 5.86 3.47 -6.52
CA THR A 188 5.73 4.89 -6.89
C THR A 188 5.64 5.80 -5.67
N PHE A 189 5.12 5.26 -4.56
CA PHE A 189 4.87 6.02 -3.34
C PHE A 189 5.92 5.82 -2.25
N GLN A 190 7.00 5.11 -2.53
CA GLN A 190 8.08 4.97 -1.58
C GLN A 190 8.66 6.33 -1.20
N GLY A 191 8.61 6.68 0.09
CA GLY A 191 9.03 7.99 0.60
C GLY A 191 7.96 9.08 0.60
N LYS A 192 6.84 8.92 -0.11
CA LYS A 192 5.71 9.85 -0.11
C LYS A 192 4.70 9.50 1.00
N GLU A 193 3.80 10.41 1.32
CA GLU A 193 2.70 10.20 2.28
C GLU A 193 1.50 11.09 1.91
N ALA A 194 0.30 10.66 2.27
CA ALA A 194 -0.94 11.41 2.12
C ALA A 194 -1.81 11.27 3.37
N LYS A 195 -2.78 12.14 3.57
CA LYS A 195 -3.72 12.00 4.69
C LYS A 195 -4.56 10.72 4.53
N VAL A 196 -5.04 10.47 3.32
CA VAL A 196 -5.87 9.31 2.98
C VAL A 196 -5.20 8.46 1.90
N VAL A 197 -5.23 7.15 2.08
CA VAL A 197 -4.86 6.17 1.06
C VAL A 197 -6.07 5.31 0.71
N ILE A 198 -6.36 5.20 -0.57
CA ILE A 198 -7.28 4.19 -1.11
C ILE A 198 -6.41 3.10 -1.72
N TYR A 199 -6.39 1.92 -1.10
CA TYR A 199 -5.60 0.78 -1.54
C TYR A 199 -6.45 -0.17 -2.38
N MET A 200 -6.36 -0.02 -3.70
CA MET A 200 -7.11 -0.83 -4.67
C MET A 200 -6.36 -2.11 -4.98
N LEU A 201 -6.92 -3.25 -4.60
CA LEU A 201 -6.24 -4.54 -4.73
C LEU A 201 -6.29 -5.11 -6.14
N GLY A 202 -7.36 -4.83 -6.89
CA GLY A 202 -7.58 -5.43 -8.20
C GLY A 202 -7.74 -6.95 -8.12
N CYS A 203 -7.34 -7.62 -9.17
CA CYS A 203 -7.22 -9.06 -9.36
C CYS A 203 -8.47 -9.74 -9.96
N GLN A 204 -8.25 -10.85 -10.60
CA GLN A 204 -9.27 -11.66 -11.28
C GLN A 204 -9.66 -12.87 -10.44
N SER A 205 -10.78 -13.50 -10.78
CA SER A 205 -11.30 -14.67 -10.08
C SER A 205 -10.74 -16.00 -10.58
N ASP A 206 -10.04 -16.00 -11.72
CA ASP A 206 -9.49 -17.21 -12.31
C ASP A 206 -8.20 -17.69 -11.62
N GLY A 207 -7.82 -18.93 -11.84
CA GLY A 207 -6.63 -19.54 -11.24
C GLY A 207 -5.31 -18.80 -11.56
N SER A 208 -5.27 -17.98 -12.63
CA SER A 208 -4.09 -17.22 -13.01
C SER A 208 -3.80 -16.06 -12.01
N ALA A 209 -4.81 -15.61 -11.30
CA ALA A 209 -4.69 -14.57 -10.28
C ALA A 209 -3.94 -15.03 -9.03
N ASN A 210 -3.92 -16.33 -8.74
CA ASN A 210 -3.33 -16.86 -7.50
C ASN A 210 -1.85 -16.51 -7.35
N GLY A 211 -1.08 -16.53 -8.44
CA GLY A 211 0.32 -16.13 -8.44
C GLY A 211 0.50 -14.63 -8.15
N ALA A 212 -0.37 -13.80 -8.73
CA ALA A 212 -0.36 -12.35 -8.53
C ALA A 212 -0.75 -11.97 -7.09
N ILE A 213 -1.78 -12.63 -6.54
CA ILE A 213 -2.21 -12.41 -5.16
C ILE A 213 -1.10 -12.76 -4.18
N LYS A 214 -0.39 -13.88 -4.39
CA LYS A 214 0.75 -14.30 -3.56
C LYS A 214 1.94 -13.35 -3.65
N TRP A 215 2.06 -12.59 -4.75
CA TRP A 215 3.14 -11.60 -4.89
C TRP A 215 3.00 -10.42 -3.92
N VAL A 216 1.81 -10.12 -3.42
CA VAL A 216 1.59 -9.07 -2.42
C VAL A 216 2.14 -9.53 -1.07
N ASN A 217 3.40 -9.23 -0.82
CA ASN A 217 4.14 -9.61 0.38
C ASN A 217 3.95 -8.61 1.54
N ALA A 218 4.53 -8.91 2.71
CA ALA A 218 4.47 -8.06 3.89
C ALA A 218 5.00 -6.65 3.62
N ASN A 219 6.09 -6.51 2.85
CA ASN A 219 6.68 -5.21 2.52
C ASN A 219 5.72 -4.35 1.67
N ASN A 220 5.01 -4.96 0.70
CA ASN A 220 4.02 -4.25 -0.10
C ASN A 220 2.88 -3.72 0.77
N VAL A 221 2.35 -4.54 1.68
CA VAL A 221 1.29 -4.13 2.61
C VAL A 221 1.80 -3.05 3.56
N ASN A 222 2.96 -3.25 4.18
CA ASN A 222 3.59 -2.27 5.08
C ASN A 222 3.77 -0.91 4.39
N VAL A 223 4.33 -0.89 3.17
CA VAL A 223 4.52 0.37 2.44
C VAL A 223 3.17 1.01 2.12
N ALA A 224 2.18 0.28 1.63
CA ALA A 224 0.87 0.83 1.32
C ALA A 224 0.20 1.45 2.56
N PHE A 225 0.16 0.72 3.67
CA PHE A 225 -0.47 1.17 4.91
C PHE A 225 0.25 2.37 5.52
N THR A 226 1.58 2.36 5.54
CA THR A 226 2.36 3.48 6.12
C THR A 226 2.44 4.72 5.22
N ARG A 227 1.78 4.73 4.05
CA ARG A 227 1.58 5.97 3.25
C ARG A 227 0.41 6.78 3.76
N ALA A 228 -0.56 6.15 4.43
CA ALA A 228 -1.72 6.82 4.99
C ALA A 228 -1.37 7.41 6.36
N LYS A 229 -1.47 8.72 6.51
CA LYS A 229 -1.24 9.39 7.80
C LYS A 229 -2.44 9.21 8.72
N GLU A 230 -3.65 9.34 8.20
CA GLU A 230 -4.89 9.40 8.97
C GLU A 230 -5.83 8.23 8.68
N TYR A 231 -6.10 7.93 7.41
CA TYR A 231 -7.09 6.91 7.03
C TYR A 231 -6.62 6.06 5.86
N ILE A 232 -6.97 4.78 5.92
CA ILE A 232 -6.81 3.84 4.81
C ILE A 232 -8.13 3.16 4.49
N TYR A 233 -8.46 3.10 3.20
CA TYR A 233 -9.60 2.37 2.66
C TYR A 233 -9.08 1.31 1.71
N VAL A 234 -9.25 0.04 2.06
CA VAL A 234 -8.82 -1.08 1.22
C VAL A 234 -10.00 -1.54 0.39
N ILE A 235 -9.88 -1.56 -0.93
CA ILE A 235 -10.94 -1.99 -1.85
C ILE A 235 -10.57 -3.33 -2.49
N GLY A 236 -11.39 -4.35 -2.28
CA GLY A 236 -11.18 -5.68 -2.84
C GLY A 236 -12.15 -6.70 -2.28
N ASP A 237 -12.27 -7.85 -2.97
CA ASP A 237 -13.02 -8.99 -2.46
C ASP A 237 -12.39 -9.49 -1.16
N ALA A 238 -13.03 -9.17 -0.03
CA ALA A 238 -12.51 -9.42 1.31
C ALA A 238 -12.27 -10.91 1.58
N THR A 239 -13.18 -11.76 1.11
CA THR A 239 -13.09 -13.22 1.31
C THR A 239 -11.93 -13.79 0.52
N LYS A 240 -11.89 -13.50 -0.78
CA LYS A 240 -10.88 -14.07 -1.68
C LYS A 240 -9.46 -13.63 -1.32
N TRP A 241 -9.29 -12.35 -0.98
CA TRP A 241 -7.97 -11.85 -0.59
C TRP A 241 -7.51 -12.43 0.74
N ALA A 242 -8.41 -12.61 1.73
CA ALA A 242 -8.06 -13.24 3.00
C ALA A 242 -7.69 -14.73 2.84
N GLU A 243 -8.39 -15.46 1.95
CA GLU A 243 -8.09 -16.86 1.68
C GLU A 243 -6.73 -17.06 1.00
N LEU A 244 -6.38 -16.19 0.05
CA LEU A 244 -5.23 -16.39 -0.83
C LEU A 244 -3.98 -15.63 -0.40
N ASN A 245 -4.08 -14.65 0.50
CA ASN A 245 -2.97 -13.81 0.93
C ASN A 245 -2.92 -13.62 2.45
N LYS A 246 -2.00 -14.30 3.11
CA LYS A 246 -1.84 -14.26 4.58
C LYS A 246 -1.57 -12.86 5.14
N ASN A 247 -0.89 -11.98 4.39
CA ASN A 247 -0.54 -10.64 4.85
C ASN A 247 -1.77 -9.73 4.84
N LEU A 248 -2.62 -9.85 3.82
CA LEU A 248 -3.87 -9.12 3.74
C LEU A 248 -4.94 -9.71 4.68
N ALA A 249 -4.98 -11.04 4.85
CA ALA A 249 -5.79 -11.67 5.90
C ALA A 249 -5.44 -11.15 7.29
N PHE A 250 -4.15 -10.94 7.54
CA PHE A 250 -3.69 -10.34 8.79
C PHE A 250 -4.15 -8.88 8.93
N ALA A 251 -3.93 -8.05 7.90
CA ALA A 251 -4.33 -6.65 7.91
C ALA A 251 -5.86 -6.47 8.09
N GLN A 252 -6.65 -7.38 7.52
CA GLN A 252 -8.12 -7.38 7.62
C GLN A 252 -8.62 -7.50 9.07
N ARG A 253 -7.84 -8.09 9.99
CA ARG A 253 -8.23 -8.20 11.41
C ARG A 253 -8.33 -6.85 12.11
N TYR A 254 -7.70 -5.82 11.55
CA TYR A 254 -7.66 -4.46 12.08
C TYR A 254 -8.63 -3.52 11.37
N LEU A 255 -9.32 -4.00 10.35
CA LEU A 255 -10.19 -3.19 9.50
C LEU A 255 -11.60 -3.77 9.54
N PRO A 256 -12.61 -3.00 9.96
CA PRO A 256 -14.01 -3.39 9.76
C PRO A 256 -14.28 -3.54 8.26
N ILE A 257 -15.16 -4.46 7.92
CA ILE A 257 -15.54 -4.75 6.54
C ILE A 257 -16.90 -4.12 6.28
N TYR A 258 -16.97 -3.29 5.27
CA TYR A 258 -18.17 -2.60 4.83
C TYR A 258 -18.42 -2.84 3.35
N THR A 259 -19.65 -2.61 2.91
CA THR A 259 -20.00 -2.38 1.52
C THR A 259 -19.97 -0.89 1.22
N LEU A 260 -20.09 -0.50 -0.04
CA LEU A 260 -20.16 0.92 -0.42
C LEU A 260 -21.40 1.62 0.15
N GLU A 261 -22.49 0.88 0.36
CA GLU A 261 -23.75 1.40 0.92
C GLU A 261 -23.62 1.76 2.40
N ASP A 262 -22.66 1.15 3.10
CA ASP A 262 -22.40 1.40 4.53
C ASP A 262 -21.58 2.67 4.77
N ILE A 263 -20.98 3.24 3.72
CA ILE A 263 -20.07 4.38 3.73
C ILE A 263 -20.79 5.63 3.18
#